data_b1c84b7cc2816dcf8f2a8323d45caf51
#
_entry.id   b1c84b7cc2816dcf8f2a8323d45caf51
#
_cell.length_a   1.000
_cell.length_b   1.000
_cell.length_c   1.000
_cell.angle_alpha   90.00
_cell.angle_beta   90.00
_cell.angle_gamma   90.00
#
_symmetry.space_group_name_H-M   'P 1'
#
loop_
_entity.id
_entity.type
_entity.pdbx_description
1 polymer ?
#
loop_
_entity_poly.entity_id
_entity_poly.type
_entity_poly.pdbx_seq_one_letter_code
_entity_poly.pdbx_strand_id
1 'polypeptide(L)'
;MFTGIIEELAQIKNVYDKNNFLEIEILSNFSNKISIGDSIAVNGVCLTAISSNEESFNVNVVKETIEKTNLNNLKESMYVNLERAVKVSSRLNGHIVQGHIESLASILVKKKTDNQIDLIVGIDSEYLKYCIYKGSITLDGISLTIASISDNNIAVAIIPHTLESTTLKYREVGDSLNLETDIFAKYVENIISHKN
;
A
#
# COMPACT_ATOMS: atom_id res chain seq x y z
N MET A 1 3.00 -0.74 12.46
CA MET A 1 1.68 -0.16 12.11
C MET A 1 1.88 1.19 11.43
N PHE A 2 0.97 1.53 10.52
CA PHE A 2 0.99 2.69 9.64
C PHE A 2 -0.37 3.38 9.65
N THR A 3 -0.49 4.50 8.94
CA THR A 3 -1.73 5.28 8.85
C THR A 3 -2.35 5.28 7.46
N GLY A 4 -1.59 4.86 6.45
CA GLY A 4 -1.94 4.95 5.04
C GLY A 4 -1.77 6.35 4.46
N ILE A 5 -1.00 7.21 5.13
CA ILE A 5 -0.63 8.54 4.63
C ILE A 5 0.82 8.47 4.14
N ILE A 6 0.97 8.55 2.84
CA ILE A 6 2.28 8.45 2.19
C ILE A 6 3.16 9.63 2.57
N GLU A 7 4.36 9.34 3.10
CA GLU A 7 5.35 10.36 3.47
C GLU A 7 6.23 10.76 2.29
N GLU A 8 6.53 9.80 1.40
CA GLU A 8 7.42 10.03 0.28
C GLU A 8 7.05 9.13 -0.91
N LEU A 9 7.08 9.71 -2.10
CA LEU A 9 7.11 9.00 -3.38
C LEU A 9 8.58 8.81 -3.77
N ALA A 10 9.12 7.63 -3.49
CA ALA A 10 10.54 7.32 -3.57
C ALA A 10 10.88 6.50 -4.80
N GLN A 11 12.14 6.53 -5.22
CA GLN A 11 12.59 5.79 -6.39
C GLN A 11 13.40 4.55 -5.99
N ILE A 12 13.17 3.45 -6.67
CA ILE A 12 13.99 2.23 -6.58
C ILE A 12 15.34 2.51 -7.21
N LYS A 13 16.41 2.31 -6.44
CA LYS A 13 17.79 2.44 -6.91
C LYS A 13 18.29 1.14 -7.52
N ASN A 14 18.07 0.01 -6.82
CA ASN A 14 18.47 -1.32 -7.28
C ASN A 14 17.49 -2.39 -6.81
N VAL A 15 17.38 -3.48 -7.57
CA VAL A 15 16.69 -4.71 -7.18
C VAL A 15 17.63 -5.89 -7.41
N TYR A 16 17.94 -6.64 -6.36
CA TYR A 16 18.83 -7.79 -6.42
C TYR A 16 18.04 -9.07 -6.13
N ASP A 17 17.95 -9.95 -7.11
CA ASP A 17 17.39 -11.29 -6.91
C ASP A 17 18.43 -12.19 -6.23
N LYS A 18 18.11 -12.70 -5.06
CA LYS A 18 18.95 -13.57 -4.20
C LYS A 18 18.43 -15.02 -4.17
N ASN A 19 17.74 -15.48 -5.23
CA ASN A 19 17.12 -16.81 -5.39
C ASN A 19 15.92 -17.10 -4.46
N ASN A 20 15.97 -16.71 -3.18
CA ASN A 20 14.91 -16.97 -2.19
C ASN A 20 14.22 -15.69 -1.68
N PHE A 21 14.75 -14.53 -1.99
CA PHE A 21 14.21 -13.23 -1.61
C PHE A 21 14.72 -12.15 -2.57
N LEU A 22 14.02 -11.03 -2.64
CA LEU A 22 14.52 -9.83 -3.30
C LEU A 22 15.13 -8.91 -2.24
N GLU A 23 16.30 -8.36 -2.52
CA GLU A 23 16.84 -7.22 -1.80
C GLU A 23 16.60 -5.98 -2.64
N ILE A 24 15.91 -4.98 -2.07
CA ILE A 24 15.55 -3.75 -2.77
C ILE A 24 16.24 -2.58 -2.08
N GLU A 25 17.01 -1.81 -2.84
CA GLU A 25 17.61 -0.55 -2.43
C GLU A 25 16.72 0.61 -2.89
N ILE A 26 16.31 1.48 -1.96
CA ILE A 26 15.35 2.55 -2.19
C ILE A 26 16.00 3.88 -1.82
N LEU A 27 16.00 4.85 -2.75
CA LEU A 27 16.40 6.22 -2.48
C LEU A 27 15.34 6.88 -1.60
N SER A 28 15.75 7.60 -0.54
CA SER A 28 14.79 8.27 0.33
C SER A 28 15.40 9.48 1.04
N ASN A 29 14.64 10.57 1.10
CA ASN A 29 15.02 11.80 1.80
C ASN A 29 15.04 11.65 3.33
N PHE A 30 14.46 10.57 3.86
CA PHE A 30 14.48 10.26 5.28
C PHE A 30 15.31 9.00 5.63
N SER A 31 16.12 8.50 4.68
CA SER A 31 16.94 7.31 4.89
C SER A 31 17.85 7.42 6.12
N ASN A 32 18.44 8.58 6.35
CA ASN A 32 19.28 8.87 7.53
C ASN A 32 18.53 8.87 8.88
N LYS A 33 17.18 8.76 8.85
CA LYS A 33 16.32 8.65 10.04
C LYS A 33 15.79 7.24 10.22
N ILE A 34 16.22 6.30 9.39
CA ILE A 34 15.85 4.88 9.46
C ILE A 34 16.96 4.13 10.18
N SER A 35 16.59 3.36 11.18
CA SER A 35 17.49 2.44 11.89
C SER A 35 17.31 1.02 11.34
N ILE A 36 18.37 0.22 11.38
CA ILE A 36 18.26 -1.22 11.07
C ILE A 36 17.26 -1.86 12.04
N GLY A 37 16.29 -2.59 11.50
CA GLY A 37 15.19 -3.18 12.25
C GLY A 37 13.91 -2.34 12.25
N ASP A 38 13.93 -1.10 11.75
CA ASP A 38 12.70 -0.30 11.61
C ASP A 38 11.76 -0.90 10.56
N SER A 39 10.45 -0.80 10.82
CA SER A 39 9.41 -1.16 9.86
C SER A 39 9.08 0.01 8.97
N ILE A 40 9.08 -0.24 7.66
CA ILE A 40 8.71 0.74 6.62
C ILE A 40 7.70 0.09 5.69
N ALA A 41 6.60 0.78 5.39
CA ALA A 41 5.67 0.35 4.35
C ALA A 41 6.18 0.78 2.98
N VAL A 42 6.36 -0.19 2.07
CA VAL A 42 6.73 0.01 0.67
C VAL A 42 5.56 -0.43 -0.19
N ASN A 43 4.89 0.49 -0.89
CA ASN A 43 3.60 0.23 -1.52
C ASN A 43 2.61 -0.48 -0.57
N GLY A 44 2.57 -0.09 0.69
CA GLY A 44 1.72 -0.69 1.72
C GLY A 44 2.24 -2.00 2.32
N VAL A 45 3.32 -2.57 1.80
CA VAL A 45 3.91 -3.81 2.35
C VAL A 45 4.83 -3.46 3.51
N CYS A 46 4.57 -3.99 4.71
CA CYS A 46 5.43 -3.83 5.88
C CYS A 46 6.72 -4.62 5.70
N LEU A 47 7.83 -3.91 5.54
CA LEU A 47 9.17 -4.48 5.38
C LEU A 47 10.09 -3.97 6.48
N THR A 48 11.16 -4.71 6.75
CA THR A 48 12.16 -4.35 7.75
C THR A 48 13.43 -3.82 7.07
N ALA A 49 13.90 -2.66 7.50
CA ALA A 49 15.16 -2.10 7.02
C ALA A 49 16.34 -2.97 7.49
N ILE A 50 17.19 -3.38 6.55
CA ILE A 50 18.39 -4.20 6.83
C ILE A 50 19.68 -3.41 6.77
N SER A 51 19.67 -2.28 6.07
CA SER A 51 20.75 -1.29 6.04
C SER A 51 20.20 0.08 5.71
N SER A 52 20.93 1.12 6.08
CA SER A 52 20.59 2.51 5.76
C SER A 52 21.84 3.36 5.71
N ASN A 53 21.83 4.37 4.85
CA ASN A 53 22.85 5.41 4.73
C ASN A 53 22.17 6.78 4.50
N GLU A 54 22.92 7.81 4.11
CA GLU A 54 22.38 9.16 3.93
C GLU A 54 21.39 9.29 2.77
N GLU A 55 21.49 8.43 1.74
CA GLU A 55 20.72 8.55 0.48
C GLU A 55 19.69 7.44 0.29
N SER A 56 19.96 6.23 0.84
CA SER A 56 19.16 5.04 0.56
C SER A 56 19.08 4.10 1.76
N PHE A 57 18.12 3.19 1.72
CA PHE A 57 18.02 2.06 2.64
C PHE A 57 17.67 0.79 1.87
N ASN A 58 17.99 -0.37 2.46
CA ASN A 58 17.70 -1.67 1.87
C ASN A 58 16.66 -2.42 2.71
N VAL A 59 15.82 -3.16 2.00
CA VAL A 59 14.83 -4.08 2.59
C VAL A 59 14.91 -5.45 1.90
N ASN A 60 14.57 -6.51 2.64
CA ASN A 60 14.39 -7.84 2.07
C ASN A 60 12.91 -8.16 1.90
N VAL A 61 12.55 -8.70 0.75
CA VAL A 61 11.20 -9.17 0.43
C VAL A 61 11.25 -10.68 0.29
N VAL A 62 10.65 -11.41 1.25
CA VAL A 62 10.62 -12.86 1.24
C VAL A 62 9.69 -13.41 0.17
N LYS A 63 9.90 -14.67 -0.24
CA LYS A 63 9.19 -15.30 -1.35
C LYS A 63 7.66 -15.20 -1.24
N GLU A 64 7.10 -15.44 -0.06
CA GLU A 64 5.64 -15.34 0.15
C GLU A 64 5.13 -13.91 -0.15
N THR A 65 5.87 -12.89 0.27
CA THR A 65 5.52 -11.49 -0.01
C THR A 65 5.67 -11.15 -1.49
N ILE A 66 6.70 -11.69 -2.17
CA ILE A 66 6.90 -11.53 -3.61
C ILE A 66 5.69 -12.08 -4.39
N GLU A 67 5.20 -13.25 -4.01
CA GLU A 67 4.09 -13.93 -4.70
C GLU A 67 2.74 -13.24 -4.50
N LYS A 68 2.53 -12.56 -3.36
CA LYS A 68 1.26 -11.94 -2.98
C LYS A 68 1.15 -10.45 -3.26
N THR A 69 2.23 -9.80 -3.69
CA THR A 69 2.27 -8.34 -3.83
C THR A 69 2.80 -7.90 -5.19
N ASN A 70 2.57 -6.63 -5.52
CA ASN A 70 3.13 -6.05 -6.74
C ASN A 70 4.64 -5.74 -6.65
N LEU A 71 5.30 -6.08 -5.54
CA LEU A 71 6.74 -5.88 -5.37
C LEU A 71 7.57 -6.79 -6.30
N ASN A 72 7.01 -7.91 -6.78
CA ASN A 72 7.65 -8.79 -7.76
C ASN A 72 7.93 -8.11 -9.11
N ASN A 73 7.19 -7.03 -9.42
CA ASN A 73 7.33 -6.30 -10.68
C ASN A 73 8.26 -5.09 -10.59
N LEU A 74 8.80 -4.80 -9.40
CA LEU A 74 9.66 -3.64 -9.19
C LEU A 74 10.97 -3.78 -9.97
N LYS A 75 11.39 -2.66 -10.54
CA LYS A 75 12.65 -2.51 -11.28
C LYS A 75 13.31 -1.20 -10.89
N GLU A 76 14.60 -1.09 -11.21
CA GLU A 76 15.35 0.16 -11.10
C GLU A 76 14.59 1.32 -11.75
N SER A 77 14.66 2.48 -11.15
CA SER A 77 14.02 3.74 -11.57
C SER A 77 12.49 3.77 -11.42
N MET A 78 11.81 2.69 -11.01
CA MET A 78 10.38 2.73 -10.66
C MET A 78 10.15 3.45 -9.34
N TYR A 79 8.95 3.98 -9.17
CA TYR A 79 8.53 4.67 -7.95
C TYR A 79 7.71 3.78 -7.03
N VAL A 80 7.88 4.00 -5.72
CA VAL A 80 7.13 3.33 -4.65
C VAL A 80 6.65 4.34 -3.62
N ASN A 81 5.52 4.06 -2.98
CA ASN A 81 5.01 4.81 -1.84
C ASN A 81 5.75 4.37 -0.58
N LEU A 82 6.24 5.32 0.20
CA LEU A 82 6.88 5.05 1.49
C LEU A 82 6.11 5.68 2.64
N GLU A 83 5.97 4.92 3.72
CA GLU A 83 5.51 5.40 5.01
C GLU A 83 6.30 4.71 6.12
N ARG A 84 6.83 5.48 7.08
CA ARG A 84 7.47 4.94 8.28
C ARG A 84 6.44 4.50 9.32
N ALA A 85 6.80 3.56 10.17
CA ALA A 85 5.94 3.15 11.28
C ALA A 85 5.51 4.36 12.12
N VAL A 86 4.21 4.42 12.45
CA VAL A 86 3.61 5.50 13.22
C VAL A 86 4.20 5.56 14.64
N LYS A 87 4.51 6.75 15.12
CA LYS A 87 4.91 6.98 16.52
C LYS A 87 3.67 7.03 17.41
N VAL A 88 3.76 6.54 18.65
CA VAL A 88 2.63 6.56 19.62
C VAL A 88 2.08 7.97 19.84
N SER A 89 2.91 9.00 19.71
CA SER A 89 2.52 10.42 19.86
C SER A 89 1.97 11.06 18.60
N SER A 90 1.94 10.35 17.46
CA SER A 90 1.48 10.89 16.19
C SER A 90 -0.05 10.92 16.09
N ARG A 91 -0.58 11.79 15.23
CA ARG A 91 -1.99 11.77 14.83
C ARG A 91 -2.24 10.62 13.86
N LEU A 92 -3.39 9.97 13.97
CA LEU A 92 -3.88 9.00 12.99
C LEU A 92 -4.71 9.75 11.94
N ASN A 93 -4.06 10.22 10.87
CA ASN A 93 -4.72 11.02 9.82
C ASN A 93 -5.43 10.16 8.75
N GLY A 94 -5.15 8.85 8.68
CA GLY A 94 -5.85 7.88 7.85
C GLY A 94 -6.64 6.89 8.70
N HIS A 95 -6.32 5.60 8.59
CA HIS A 95 -6.87 4.54 9.44
C HIS A 95 -5.75 3.62 9.93
N ILE A 96 -6.06 2.57 10.69
CA ILE A 96 -5.05 1.62 11.15
C ILE A 96 -4.69 0.68 10.00
N VAL A 97 -3.45 0.83 9.51
CA VAL A 97 -2.86 0.04 8.43
C VAL A 97 -1.74 -0.81 9.01
N GLN A 98 -1.75 -2.11 8.72
CA GLN A 98 -0.75 -3.04 9.24
C GLN A 98 0.43 -3.21 8.30
N GLY A 99 0.18 -3.03 6.99
CA GLY A 99 1.12 -3.38 5.93
C GLY A 99 1.07 -4.86 5.58
N HIS A 100 -0.04 -5.53 5.84
CA HIS A 100 -0.25 -6.96 5.58
C HIS A 100 -1.18 -7.14 4.38
N ILE A 101 -0.55 -7.22 3.21
CA ILE A 101 -1.28 -7.32 1.94
C ILE A 101 -2.02 -8.64 1.84
N GLU A 102 -3.28 -8.57 1.45
CA GLU A 102 -4.18 -9.72 1.35
C GLU A 102 -4.29 -10.24 -0.08
N SER A 103 -4.37 -9.30 -1.04
CA SER A 103 -4.56 -9.58 -2.46
C SER A 103 -4.07 -8.40 -3.30
N LEU A 104 -4.20 -8.54 -4.61
CA LEU A 104 -4.00 -7.46 -5.56
C LEU A 104 -5.36 -6.97 -6.08
N ALA A 105 -5.55 -5.66 -6.08
CA ALA A 105 -6.67 -5.00 -6.73
C ALA A 105 -6.26 -4.57 -8.14
N SER A 106 -7.05 -4.88 -9.15
CA SER A 106 -6.79 -4.49 -10.55
C SER A 106 -7.47 -3.18 -10.87
N ILE A 107 -6.76 -2.22 -11.47
CA ILE A 107 -7.36 -0.96 -11.92
C ILE A 107 -8.22 -1.22 -13.17
N LEU A 108 -9.52 -1.00 -13.07
CA LEU A 108 -10.49 -1.17 -14.15
C LEU A 108 -10.82 0.14 -14.85
N VAL A 109 -10.88 1.24 -14.10
CA VAL A 109 -11.15 2.58 -14.61
C VAL A 109 -10.28 3.59 -13.86
N LYS A 110 -9.69 4.52 -14.60
CA LYS A 110 -9.01 5.70 -14.08
C LYS A 110 -9.47 6.90 -14.89
N LYS A 111 -10.44 7.65 -14.38
CA LYS A 111 -11.07 8.76 -15.09
C LYS A 111 -10.80 10.08 -14.39
N LYS A 112 -10.11 10.97 -15.07
CA LYS A 112 -9.89 12.34 -14.59
C LYS A 112 -11.15 13.18 -14.81
N THR A 113 -11.59 13.85 -13.76
CA THR A 113 -12.58 14.93 -13.77
C THR A 113 -11.90 16.25 -13.40
N ASP A 114 -12.63 17.37 -13.38
CA ASP A 114 -12.02 18.68 -13.12
C ASP A 114 -11.29 18.77 -11.78
N ASN A 115 -11.81 18.11 -10.72
CA ASN A 115 -11.32 18.25 -9.35
C ASN A 115 -10.82 16.96 -8.71
N GLN A 116 -10.92 15.80 -9.38
CA GLN A 116 -10.53 14.52 -8.83
C GLN A 116 -10.26 13.48 -9.92
N ILE A 117 -9.75 12.33 -9.52
CA ILE A 117 -9.71 11.14 -10.34
C ILE A 117 -10.62 10.10 -9.71
N ASP A 118 -11.58 9.60 -10.50
CA ASP A 118 -12.38 8.46 -10.13
C ASP A 118 -11.61 7.19 -10.51
N LEU A 119 -11.28 6.39 -9.50
CA LEU A 119 -10.59 5.12 -9.66
C LEU A 119 -11.55 4.00 -9.30
N ILE A 120 -11.75 3.06 -10.22
CA ILE A 120 -12.49 1.83 -9.97
C ILE A 120 -11.51 0.66 -10.01
N VAL A 121 -11.49 -0.13 -8.95
CA VAL A 121 -10.65 -1.32 -8.83
C VAL A 121 -11.52 -2.56 -8.66
N GLY A 122 -11.15 -3.65 -9.33
CA GLY A 122 -11.70 -4.98 -9.10
C GLY A 122 -10.90 -5.68 -8.01
N ILE A 123 -11.61 -6.32 -7.09
CA ILE A 123 -11.02 -7.11 -6.00
C ILE A 123 -11.64 -8.50 -5.94
N ASP A 124 -10.96 -9.45 -5.31
CA ASP A 124 -11.52 -10.78 -5.10
C ASP A 124 -12.74 -10.73 -4.18
N SER A 125 -13.79 -11.48 -4.53
CA SER A 125 -15.10 -11.44 -3.85
C SER A 125 -15.02 -11.75 -2.35
N GLU A 126 -14.03 -12.52 -1.91
CA GLU A 126 -13.83 -12.87 -0.50
C GLU A 126 -13.49 -11.66 0.39
N TYR A 127 -12.92 -10.58 -0.19
CA TYR A 127 -12.57 -9.36 0.56
C TYR A 127 -13.69 -8.32 0.59
N LEU A 128 -14.73 -8.45 -0.26
CA LEU A 128 -15.86 -7.51 -0.29
C LEU A 128 -16.62 -7.42 1.04
N LYS A 129 -16.69 -8.51 1.78
CA LYS A 129 -17.35 -8.54 3.10
C LYS A 129 -16.69 -7.62 4.14
N TYR A 130 -15.44 -7.24 3.92
CA TYR A 130 -14.69 -6.28 4.76
C TYR A 130 -14.82 -4.84 4.27
N CYS A 131 -15.49 -4.61 3.15
CA CYS A 131 -15.64 -3.31 2.53
C CYS A 131 -17.05 -2.77 2.77
N ILE A 132 -17.15 -1.53 3.22
CA ILE A 132 -18.45 -0.86 3.42
C ILE A 132 -18.42 0.52 2.75
N TYR A 133 -19.58 0.99 2.30
CA TYR A 133 -19.75 2.35 1.80
C TYR A 133 -19.26 3.37 2.82
N LYS A 134 -18.41 4.30 2.40
CA LYS A 134 -17.72 5.28 3.26
C LYS A 134 -16.72 4.69 4.28
N GLY A 135 -16.45 3.39 4.23
CA GLY A 135 -15.37 2.78 4.99
C GLY A 135 -13.99 3.08 4.38
N SER A 136 -12.95 2.67 5.10
CA SER A 136 -11.55 2.79 4.67
C SER A 136 -11.09 1.55 3.92
N ILE A 137 -10.17 1.75 3.01
CA ILE A 137 -9.45 0.71 2.29
C ILE A 137 -8.03 1.20 2.00
N THR A 138 -7.07 0.31 1.93
CA THR A 138 -5.69 0.64 1.56
C THR A 138 -5.36 0.08 0.18
N LEU A 139 -4.91 0.94 -0.72
CA LEU A 139 -4.41 0.57 -2.05
C LEU A 139 -2.97 1.11 -2.22
N ASP A 140 -1.99 0.23 -2.47
CA ASP A 140 -0.55 0.55 -2.48
C ASP A 140 -0.13 1.38 -1.23
N GLY A 141 -0.70 1.05 -0.05
CA GLY A 141 -0.43 1.74 1.21
C GLY A 141 -1.18 3.06 1.39
N ILE A 142 -1.99 3.48 0.43
CA ILE A 142 -2.73 4.75 0.49
C ILE A 142 -4.09 4.52 1.14
N SER A 143 -4.36 5.19 2.27
CA SER A 143 -5.67 5.20 2.93
C SER A 143 -6.69 5.95 2.09
N LEU A 144 -7.71 5.27 1.64
CA LEU A 144 -8.76 5.82 0.77
C LEU A 144 -10.15 5.54 1.32
N THR A 145 -11.10 6.40 0.98
CA THR A 145 -12.50 6.23 1.34
C THR A 145 -13.26 5.57 0.19
N ILE A 146 -13.99 4.50 0.48
CA ILE A 146 -14.85 3.81 -0.47
C ILE A 146 -16.04 4.69 -0.84
N ALA A 147 -16.12 5.10 -2.10
CA ALA A 147 -17.18 5.94 -2.64
C ALA A 147 -18.40 5.13 -3.10
N SER A 148 -18.19 3.92 -3.61
CA SER A 148 -19.25 2.96 -3.93
C SER A 148 -18.70 1.55 -4.05
N ILE A 149 -19.57 0.57 -3.93
CA ILE A 149 -19.30 -0.86 -4.13
C ILE A 149 -20.35 -1.39 -5.10
N SER A 150 -19.94 -2.08 -6.15
CA SER A 150 -20.86 -2.73 -7.12
C SER A 150 -20.20 -4.00 -7.61
N ASP A 151 -20.90 -5.13 -7.47
CA ASP A 151 -20.36 -6.46 -7.74
C ASP A 151 -19.01 -6.66 -7.02
N ASN A 152 -17.95 -7.00 -7.75
CA ASN A 152 -16.59 -7.13 -7.22
C ASN A 152 -15.74 -5.86 -7.38
N ASN A 153 -16.37 -4.69 -7.57
CA ASN A 153 -15.68 -3.44 -7.85
C ASN A 153 -15.86 -2.44 -6.72
N ILE A 154 -14.78 -1.75 -6.41
CA ILE A 154 -14.76 -0.64 -5.45
C ILE A 154 -14.36 0.62 -6.18
N ALA A 155 -15.15 1.69 -5.99
CA ALA A 155 -14.80 3.01 -6.47
C ALA A 155 -14.25 3.88 -5.33
N VAL A 156 -13.18 4.60 -5.62
CA VAL A 156 -12.58 5.61 -4.73
C VAL A 156 -12.34 6.90 -5.51
N ALA A 157 -12.42 8.04 -4.81
CA ALA A 157 -12.13 9.35 -5.39
C ALA A 157 -10.75 9.83 -4.91
N ILE A 158 -9.85 10.10 -5.86
CA ILE A 158 -8.48 10.54 -5.59
C ILE A 158 -8.41 12.05 -5.79
N ILE A 159 -8.06 12.78 -4.74
CA ILE A 159 -7.82 14.22 -4.83
C ILE A 159 -6.47 14.52 -5.52
N PRO A 160 -6.29 15.69 -6.13
CA PRO A 160 -5.06 16.02 -6.87
C PRO A 160 -3.79 15.86 -6.04
N HIS A 161 -3.80 16.25 -4.77
CA HIS A 161 -2.65 16.11 -3.90
C HIS A 161 -2.22 14.64 -3.73
N THR A 162 -3.18 13.75 -3.47
CA THR A 162 -2.89 12.30 -3.33
C THR A 162 -2.35 11.72 -4.64
N LEU A 163 -2.90 12.12 -5.78
CA LEU A 163 -2.39 11.67 -7.07
C LEU A 163 -0.92 12.06 -7.26
N GLU A 164 -0.59 13.34 -7.04
CA GLU A 164 0.75 13.86 -7.30
C GLU A 164 1.81 13.34 -6.31
N SER A 165 1.40 13.01 -5.09
CA SER A 165 2.31 12.56 -4.03
C SER A 165 2.42 11.03 -3.89
N THR A 166 1.79 10.26 -4.79
CA THR A 166 1.78 8.79 -4.71
C THR A 166 2.03 8.11 -6.05
N THR A 167 2.26 6.80 -6.02
CA THR A 167 2.42 5.96 -7.22
C THR A 167 1.22 5.97 -8.14
N LEU A 168 0.02 6.36 -7.66
CA LEU A 168 -1.20 6.46 -8.49
C LEU A 168 -1.04 7.38 -9.70
N LYS A 169 -0.09 8.32 -9.64
CA LYS A 169 0.29 9.16 -10.78
C LYS A 169 0.75 8.36 -12.00
N TYR A 170 1.47 7.27 -11.76
CA TYR A 170 2.09 6.43 -12.79
C TYR A 170 1.30 5.16 -13.12
N ARG A 171 0.25 4.86 -12.33
CA ARG A 171 -0.58 3.69 -12.54
C ARG A 171 -1.59 3.91 -13.65
N GLU A 172 -1.84 2.88 -14.46
CA GLU A 172 -2.80 2.91 -15.55
C GLU A 172 -3.82 1.76 -15.43
N VAL A 173 -4.85 1.78 -16.28
CA VAL A 173 -5.83 0.68 -16.34
C VAL A 173 -5.10 -0.62 -16.71
N GLY A 174 -5.38 -1.68 -15.94
CA GLY A 174 -4.71 -2.99 -16.03
C GLY A 174 -3.59 -3.17 -15.01
N ASP A 175 -3.09 -2.10 -14.38
CA ASP A 175 -2.10 -2.24 -13.30
C ASP A 175 -2.74 -2.81 -12.03
N SER A 176 -1.90 -3.43 -11.20
CA SER A 176 -2.29 -4.01 -9.91
C SER A 176 -1.79 -3.15 -8.76
N LEU A 177 -2.64 -2.98 -7.74
CA LEU A 177 -2.35 -2.30 -6.49
C LEU A 177 -2.39 -3.31 -5.34
N ASN A 178 -1.49 -3.20 -4.38
CA ASN A 178 -1.54 -3.99 -3.14
C ASN A 178 -2.78 -3.61 -2.34
N LEU A 179 -3.61 -4.59 -1.98
CA LEU A 179 -4.85 -4.42 -1.24
C LEU A 179 -4.67 -4.82 0.21
N GLU A 180 -5.07 -3.96 1.13
CA GLU A 180 -5.31 -4.28 2.54
C GLU A 180 -6.66 -3.71 2.97
N THR A 181 -7.54 -4.55 3.51
CA THR A 181 -8.85 -4.15 4.05
C THR A 181 -8.72 -3.68 5.49
N ASP A 182 -9.71 -2.94 5.99
CA ASP A 182 -9.67 -2.45 7.37
C ASP A 182 -9.67 -3.60 8.38
N ILE A 183 -8.67 -3.63 9.25
CA ILE A 183 -8.49 -4.68 10.27
C ILE A 183 -9.69 -4.84 11.20
N PHE A 184 -10.42 -3.75 11.49
CA PHE A 184 -11.60 -3.82 12.35
C PHE A 184 -12.72 -4.66 11.73
N ALA A 185 -12.90 -4.63 10.42
CA ALA A 185 -13.89 -5.47 9.75
C ALA A 185 -13.58 -6.96 9.94
N LYS A 186 -12.32 -7.35 9.93
CA LYS A 186 -11.87 -8.74 10.17
C LYS A 186 -12.11 -9.18 11.61
N TYR A 187 -11.83 -8.32 12.58
CA TYR A 187 -12.11 -8.63 13.98
C TYR A 187 -13.62 -8.79 14.23
N VAL A 188 -14.44 -7.92 13.66
CA VAL A 188 -15.90 -8.02 13.78
C VAL A 188 -16.40 -9.33 13.16
N GLU A 189 -15.95 -9.69 11.95
CA GLU A 189 -16.34 -10.96 11.31
C GLU A 189 -15.92 -12.16 12.16
N ASN A 190 -14.68 -12.18 12.62
CA ASN A 190 -14.16 -13.29 13.44
C ASN A 190 -15.01 -13.48 14.72
N ILE A 191 -15.36 -12.39 15.41
CA ILE A 191 -16.21 -12.45 16.62
C ILE A 191 -17.61 -12.98 16.32
N ILE A 192 -18.21 -12.58 15.20
CA ILE A 192 -19.55 -13.02 14.80
C ILE A 192 -19.52 -14.51 14.39
N SER A 193 -18.54 -14.92 13.60
CA SER A 193 -18.42 -16.29 13.08
C SER A 193 -18.20 -17.34 14.17
N HIS A 194 -17.58 -16.96 15.32
CA HIS A 194 -17.32 -17.87 16.44
C HIS A 194 -18.41 -17.86 17.51
N LYS A 195 -19.52 -17.14 17.30
CA LYS A 195 -20.69 -17.13 18.21
C LYS A 195 -21.78 -18.11 17.82
N ASN A 196 -21.61 -18.92 16.76
CA ASN A 196 -22.54 -19.95 16.30
C ASN A 196 -22.04 -21.34 16.61
#